data_f3d712643c90e420c30addd6fdb7101d
#
_entry.id   f3d712643c90e420c30addd6fdb7101d
#
_cell.length_a   1.000
_cell.length_b   1.000
_cell.length_c   1.000
_cell.angle_alpha   90.00
_cell.angle_beta   90.00
_cell.angle_gamma   90.00
#
_symmetry.space_group_name_H-M   'P 1'
#
loop_
_entity.id
_entity.type
_entity.pdbx_description
1 polymer ?
#
loop_
_entity_poly.entity_id
_entity_poly.type
_entity_poly.pdbx_seq_one_letter_code
_entity_poly.pdbx_strand_id
1 'polypeptide(L)'
;MTTKKLLLFVSVFAGTIILFSCKKNLPADCDCNCSPNDLVATTSLYATGLNLPRGLKFGPDGNLYVAEAGVGGTNLVTSCQQVIPPVGPYKGSNTGSRISEILNGQRITVADNLPSSTDAMGDIMGVGDVAFIGNTLYGVLTGAGCSHGVPDIPNGVVKVLPNKKWSMFANLSDFIQSHPVANPNPADFEPDGTWYSMQTVGDALYAVEPNHGEIDKIDKKGNISRFVDISATQGHIVPTSIVFHDGSFYMVNLSHFPITGNSNVYKISLQGKITLVASGFSMAQGIAFDKAGGIYVLEGTTNNPFPTAGTGDVIRIDPSGVRTTVVSGLNFPTAMVMGPDNKLYISNWGFGPPLVGNGQILQVSITCQNQTVKKPF
;
A
#
# COMPACT_ATOMS: atom_id res chain seq x y z
N MET A 1 61.63 20.48 48.55
CA MET A 1 61.81 19.54 47.45
C MET A 1 61.04 18.27 47.75
N THR A 2 59.82 18.10 47.23
CA THR A 2 58.98 16.96 47.49
C THR A 2 58.38 16.50 46.14
N THR A 3 58.88 15.38 45.67
CA THR A 3 58.50 14.68 44.46
C THR A 3 57.15 14.00 44.66
N LYS A 4 56.12 14.43 43.86
CA LYS A 4 54.82 13.75 43.77
C LYS A 4 54.89 12.65 42.70
N LYS A 5 54.64 11.41 43.12
CA LYS A 5 54.47 10.26 42.25
C LYS A 5 53.05 10.29 41.64
N LEU A 6 52.97 10.22 40.33
CA LEU A 6 51.72 10.10 39.54
C LEU A 6 51.36 8.61 39.42
N LEU A 7 50.26 8.19 40.04
CA LEU A 7 49.70 6.86 39.83
C LEU A 7 48.79 6.87 38.59
N LEU A 8 49.11 6.04 37.61
CA LEU A 8 48.33 5.78 36.40
C LEU A 8 47.31 4.68 36.74
N PHE A 9 46.03 5.02 36.75
CA PHE A 9 44.94 4.04 36.81
C PHE A 9 44.62 3.55 35.42
N VAL A 10 44.88 2.28 35.12
CA VAL A 10 44.42 1.58 33.95
C VAL A 10 43.08 0.98 34.29
N SER A 11 41.98 1.55 33.77
CA SER A 11 40.64 0.95 33.85
C SER A 11 40.43 -0.03 32.68
N VAL A 12 40.40 -1.31 33.05
CA VAL A 12 39.99 -2.38 32.13
C VAL A 12 38.47 -2.31 31.97
N PHE A 13 37.99 -1.89 30.81
CA PHE A 13 36.59 -2.02 30.44
C PHE A 13 36.31 -3.48 30.05
N ALA A 14 35.71 -4.25 30.95
CA ALA A 14 35.16 -5.55 30.66
C ALA A 14 33.85 -5.31 29.87
N GLY A 15 33.90 -5.47 28.53
CA GLY A 15 32.73 -5.46 27.67
C GLY A 15 31.85 -6.65 27.98
N THR A 16 30.71 -6.40 28.63
CA THR A 16 29.64 -7.40 28.80
C THR A 16 28.96 -7.62 27.47
N ILE A 17 29.27 -8.72 26.80
CA ILE A 17 28.48 -9.21 25.64
C ILE A 17 27.15 -9.67 26.22
N ILE A 18 26.09 -8.87 26.02
CA ILE A 18 24.72 -9.26 26.33
C ILE A 18 24.29 -10.19 25.21
N LEU A 19 24.42 -11.49 25.44
CA LEU A 19 23.75 -12.50 24.63
C LEU A 19 22.25 -12.37 24.90
N PHE A 20 21.49 -11.88 23.93
CA PHE A 20 20.04 -11.95 23.96
C PHE A 20 19.62 -13.42 23.89
N SER A 21 19.36 -14.01 25.06
CA SER A 21 18.73 -15.32 25.17
C SER A 21 17.24 -15.15 24.82
N CYS A 22 16.79 -15.74 23.73
CA CYS A 22 15.36 -15.91 23.42
C CYS A 22 14.66 -16.59 24.61
N LYS A 23 13.68 -15.91 25.23
CA LYS A 23 12.89 -16.46 26.33
C LYS A 23 12.11 -17.69 25.83
N LYS A 24 12.20 -18.76 26.58
CA LYS A 24 11.78 -20.14 26.32
C LYS A 24 10.25 -20.41 26.28
N ASN A 25 9.38 -19.40 26.17
CA ASN A 25 7.92 -19.55 26.17
C ASN A 25 7.20 -18.63 25.19
N LEU A 26 7.69 -18.51 23.94
CA LEU A 26 6.91 -17.97 22.83
C LEU A 26 6.35 -19.12 22.03
N PRO A 27 5.10 -19.00 21.49
CA PRO A 27 4.55 -20.00 20.57
C PRO A 27 5.50 -20.20 19.38
N ALA A 28 5.39 -21.36 18.70
CA ALA A 28 6.30 -21.84 17.66
C ALA A 28 6.49 -20.98 16.39
N ASP A 29 6.07 -19.71 16.42
CA ASP A 29 6.08 -18.76 15.29
C ASP A 29 7.21 -17.71 15.37
N CYS A 30 8.30 -17.97 16.10
CA CYS A 30 9.47 -17.07 16.07
C CYS A 30 10.43 -17.49 14.96
N ASP A 31 10.24 -16.99 13.76
CA ASP A 31 11.14 -17.11 12.58
C ASP A 31 12.46 -16.30 12.71
N CYS A 32 13.06 -16.25 13.89
CA CYS A 32 14.26 -15.43 14.11
C CYS A 32 15.53 -15.95 13.41
N ASN A 33 15.52 -17.13 12.78
CA ASN A 33 16.70 -17.76 12.14
C ASN A 33 16.40 -18.62 10.90
N CYS A 34 15.39 -18.26 10.11
CA CYS A 34 15.16 -18.97 8.86
C CYS A 34 16.15 -18.53 7.80
N SER A 35 16.94 -19.47 7.26
CA SER A 35 17.75 -19.18 6.08
C SER A 35 16.84 -18.83 4.90
N PRO A 36 17.20 -17.86 4.03
CA PRO A 36 16.41 -17.53 2.86
C PRO A 36 16.06 -18.74 1.97
N ASN A 37 16.94 -19.76 1.94
CA ASN A 37 16.73 -20.99 1.20
C ASN A 37 15.77 -21.99 1.85
N ASP A 38 15.41 -21.77 3.11
CA ASP A 38 14.51 -22.64 3.89
C ASP A 38 13.08 -22.06 3.96
N LEU A 39 12.83 -20.91 3.35
CA LEU A 39 11.51 -20.30 3.28
C LEU A 39 10.62 -21.04 2.28
N VAL A 40 9.46 -21.48 2.76
CA VAL A 40 8.42 -22.09 1.93
C VAL A 40 7.15 -21.26 2.04
N ALA A 41 6.68 -20.78 0.89
CA ALA A 41 5.41 -20.08 0.80
C ALA A 41 4.33 -21.01 0.22
N THR A 42 3.15 -21.00 0.82
CA THR A 42 1.97 -21.70 0.31
C THR A 42 0.87 -20.67 0.08
N THR A 43 0.43 -20.56 -1.17
CA THR A 43 -0.65 -19.66 -1.58
C THR A 43 -1.97 -20.41 -1.65
N SER A 44 -3.02 -19.82 -1.10
CA SER A 44 -4.39 -20.33 -1.16
C SER A 44 -5.38 -19.22 -1.50
N LEU A 45 -6.50 -19.59 -2.11
CA LEU A 45 -7.59 -18.67 -2.39
C LEU A 45 -8.35 -18.38 -1.08
N TYR A 46 -8.44 -17.11 -0.69
CA TYR A 46 -9.13 -16.66 0.51
C TYR A 46 -10.54 -16.15 0.22
N ALA A 47 -10.71 -15.31 -0.84
CA ALA A 47 -12.01 -14.81 -1.29
C ALA A 47 -12.02 -14.58 -2.79
N THR A 48 -13.22 -14.59 -3.38
CA THR A 48 -13.44 -14.35 -4.82
C THR A 48 -14.69 -13.51 -5.07
N GLY A 49 -14.96 -13.18 -6.35
CA GLY A 49 -16.16 -12.43 -6.74
C GLY A 49 -16.06 -10.93 -6.45
N LEU A 50 -14.85 -10.42 -6.37
CA LEU A 50 -14.58 -9.00 -6.19
C LEU A 50 -14.51 -8.28 -7.55
N ASN A 51 -14.83 -6.98 -7.55
CA ASN A 51 -14.75 -6.13 -8.73
C ASN A 51 -13.47 -5.31 -8.68
N LEU A 52 -12.35 -5.87 -9.18
CA LEU A 52 -11.04 -5.23 -9.21
C LEU A 52 -10.62 -4.76 -7.80
N PRO A 53 -10.26 -5.70 -6.91
CA PRO A 53 -9.86 -5.37 -5.55
C PRO A 53 -8.58 -4.53 -5.55
N ARG A 54 -8.59 -3.46 -4.79
CA ARG A 54 -7.48 -2.52 -4.60
C ARG A 54 -6.90 -2.69 -3.20
N GLY A 55 -6.76 -1.62 -2.43
CA GLY A 55 -6.26 -1.66 -1.07
C GLY A 55 -7.08 -2.54 -0.12
N LEU A 56 -6.43 -3.10 0.87
CA LEU A 56 -7.04 -3.99 1.86
C LEU A 56 -6.41 -3.79 3.25
N LYS A 57 -7.24 -3.86 4.30
CA LYS A 57 -6.81 -3.70 5.70
C LYS A 57 -7.61 -4.61 6.61
N PHE A 58 -6.97 -5.10 7.65
CA PHE A 58 -7.71 -5.72 8.76
C PHE A 58 -8.34 -4.66 9.65
N GLY A 59 -9.64 -4.84 9.92
CA GLY A 59 -10.38 -4.00 10.85
C GLY A 59 -10.08 -4.35 12.32
N PRO A 60 -10.52 -3.49 13.26
CA PRO A 60 -10.36 -3.74 14.68
C PRO A 60 -11.14 -4.97 15.17
N ASP A 61 -12.10 -5.46 14.41
CA ASP A 61 -12.84 -6.71 14.61
C ASP A 61 -12.09 -7.97 14.13
N GLY A 62 -10.92 -7.78 13.47
CA GLY A 62 -10.11 -8.86 12.91
C GLY A 62 -10.54 -9.35 11.53
N ASN A 63 -11.59 -8.76 10.93
CA ASN A 63 -12.02 -9.09 9.57
C ASN A 63 -11.23 -8.28 8.53
N LEU A 64 -11.15 -8.80 7.32
CA LEU A 64 -10.47 -8.13 6.22
C LEU A 64 -11.44 -7.24 5.44
N TYR A 65 -11.09 -5.96 5.29
CA TYR A 65 -11.85 -4.99 4.48
C TYR A 65 -11.09 -4.69 3.19
N VAL A 66 -11.83 -4.61 2.08
CA VAL A 66 -11.27 -4.49 0.73
C VAL A 66 -11.95 -3.34 -0.01
N ALA A 67 -11.15 -2.45 -0.60
CA ALA A 67 -11.60 -1.49 -1.58
C ALA A 67 -11.78 -2.19 -2.93
N GLU A 68 -12.91 -1.95 -3.60
CA GLU A 68 -13.15 -2.46 -4.96
C GLU A 68 -13.33 -1.28 -5.92
N ALA A 69 -12.52 -1.24 -6.98
CA ALA A 69 -12.59 -0.18 -8.00
C ALA A 69 -13.94 -0.18 -8.74
N GLY A 70 -14.59 -1.34 -8.83
CA GLY A 70 -15.97 -1.43 -9.30
C GLY A 70 -16.11 -1.85 -10.75
N VAL A 71 -16.98 -1.16 -11.50
CA VAL A 71 -17.39 -1.55 -12.85
C VAL A 71 -17.12 -0.47 -13.90
N GLY A 72 -16.52 0.65 -13.50
CA GLY A 72 -16.27 1.79 -14.37
C GLY A 72 -17.52 2.62 -14.66
N GLY A 73 -17.40 3.48 -15.67
CA GLY A 73 -18.48 4.39 -16.08
C GLY A 73 -18.51 4.65 -17.59
N THR A 74 -19.50 5.43 -18.01
CA THR A 74 -19.70 5.79 -19.43
C THR A 74 -19.88 7.29 -19.64
N ASN A 75 -20.03 8.09 -18.58
CA ASN A 75 -20.23 9.52 -18.67
C ASN A 75 -18.90 10.24 -18.98
N LEU A 76 -18.82 10.87 -20.14
CA LEU A 76 -17.70 11.73 -20.53
C LEU A 76 -18.06 13.18 -20.25
N VAL A 77 -17.29 13.83 -19.39
CA VAL A 77 -17.41 15.27 -19.10
C VAL A 77 -16.25 15.99 -19.76
N THR A 78 -16.55 17.07 -20.50
CA THR A 78 -15.55 17.88 -21.22
C THR A 78 -15.50 19.35 -20.78
N SER A 79 -16.23 19.69 -19.71
CA SER A 79 -16.31 21.05 -19.18
C SER A 79 -15.17 21.44 -18.24
N CYS A 80 -14.28 20.51 -17.93
CA CYS A 80 -13.09 20.72 -17.11
C CYS A 80 -11.83 20.19 -17.80
N GLN A 81 -10.67 20.45 -17.23
CA GLN A 81 -9.41 19.87 -17.68
C GLN A 81 -9.49 18.35 -17.62
N GLN A 82 -9.13 17.71 -18.71
CA GLN A 82 -9.10 16.26 -18.81
C GLN A 82 -7.68 15.72 -18.64
N VAL A 83 -7.59 14.48 -18.20
CA VAL A 83 -6.35 13.71 -18.27
C VAL A 83 -5.98 13.49 -19.73
N ILE A 84 -4.69 13.64 -20.04
CA ILE A 84 -4.21 13.52 -21.42
C ILE A 84 -4.06 12.05 -21.88
N PRO A 85 -4.15 11.80 -23.20
CA PRO A 85 -3.82 10.46 -23.72
C PRO A 85 -2.38 10.03 -23.37
N PRO A 86 -2.10 8.72 -23.19
CA PRO A 86 -2.98 7.58 -23.48
C PRO A 86 -3.97 7.20 -22.37
N VAL A 87 -3.82 7.77 -21.17
CA VAL A 87 -4.65 7.44 -20.00
C VAL A 87 -6.05 8.06 -20.11
N GLY A 88 -6.12 9.36 -20.33
CA GLY A 88 -7.38 10.07 -20.50
C GLY A 88 -7.94 10.07 -21.94
N PRO A 89 -9.19 10.53 -22.13
CA PRO A 89 -10.10 10.98 -21.09
C PRO A 89 -10.81 9.83 -20.38
N TYR A 90 -11.13 10.02 -19.10
CA TYR A 90 -11.94 9.07 -18.34
C TYR A 90 -13.42 9.18 -18.65
N LYS A 91 -14.15 8.07 -18.42
CA LYS A 91 -15.61 8.00 -18.43
C LYS A 91 -16.09 7.52 -17.09
N GLY A 92 -16.94 8.29 -16.41
CA GLY A 92 -17.36 8.06 -15.04
C GLY A 92 -18.78 7.58 -14.86
N SER A 93 -19.05 7.16 -13.63
CA SER A 93 -20.36 6.89 -13.06
C SER A 93 -20.36 7.33 -11.59
N ASN A 94 -21.46 7.92 -11.13
CA ASN A 94 -21.63 8.27 -9.71
C ASN A 94 -21.75 7.03 -8.80
N THR A 95 -21.85 5.85 -9.39
CA THR A 95 -21.96 4.56 -8.69
C THR A 95 -21.09 3.53 -9.40
N GLY A 96 -20.87 2.38 -8.76
CA GLY A 96 -20.17 1.25 -9.41
C GLY A 96 -19.05 0.66 -8.59
N SER A 97 -18.43 1.45 -7.72
CA SER A 97 -17.43 0.95 -6.76
C SER A 97 -18.07 0.70 -5.38
N ARG A 98 -17.34 -0.01 -4.51
CA ARG A 98 -17.82 -0.38 -3.18
C ARG A 98 -16.67 -0.69 -2.23
N ILE A 99 -17.00 -0.80 -0.94
CA ILE A 99 -16.11 -1.37 0.08
C ILE A 99 -16.77 -2.65 0.59
N SER A 100 -15.99 -3.72 0.68
CA SER A 100 -16.45 -5.03 1.13
C SER A 100 -15.66 -5.49 2.36
N GLU A 101 -16.33 -6.22 3.23
CA GLU A 101 -15.77 -7.02 4.29
C GLU A 101 -15.68 -8.47 3.84
N ILE A 102 -14.60 -9.16 4.16
CA ILE A 102 -14.45 -10.59 3.92
C ILE A 102 -14.59 -11.32 5.25
N LEU A 103 -15.70 -11.99 5.42
CA LEU A 103 -16.04 -12.78 6.60
C LEU A 103 -16.11 -14.26 6.23
N ASN A 104 -15.21 -15.08 6.79
CA ASN A 104 -15.13 -16.51 6.49
C ASN A 104 -15.03 -16.81 4.98
N GLY A 105 -14.25 -16.03 4.25
CA GLY A 105 -14.09 -16.17 2.80
C GLY A 105 -15.26 -15.63 1.96
N GLN A 106 -16.32 -15.14 2.61
CA GLN A 106 -17.49 -14.58 1.94
C GLN A 106 -17.40 -13.05 1.89
N ARG A 107 -17.70 -12.48 0.72
CA ARG A 107 -17.76 -11.04 0.51
C ARG A 107 -19.09 -10.46 1.01
N ILE A 108 -19.02 -9.49 1.89
CA ILE A 108 -20.15 -8.71 2.41
C ILE A 108 -19.94 -7.24 2.05
N THR A 109 -20.87 -6.62 1.34
CA THR A 109 -20.78 -5.18 1.02
C THR A 109 -21.07 -4.33 2.25
N VAL A 110 -20.14 -3.45 2.65
CA VAL A 110 -20.27 -2.54 3.81
C VAL A 110 -20.46 -1.08 3.42
N ALA A 111 -20.03 -0.68 2.21
CA ALA A 111 -20.42 0.58 1.58
C ALA A 111 -20.63 0.33 0.08
N ASP A 112 -21.65 0.96 -0.49
CA ASP A 112 -22.08 0.74 -1.88
C ASP A 112 -22.36 2.07 -2.58
N ASN A 113 -22.56 1.99 -3.90
CA ASN A 113 -22.86 3.16 -4.71
C ASN A 113 -21.83 4.28 -4.59
N LEU A 114 -20.55 3.92 -4.51
CA LEU A 114 -19.44 4.86 -4.63
C LEU A 114 -19.08 5.07 -6.11
N PRO A 115 -18.50 6.22 -6.48
CA PRO A 115 -18.10 6.51 -7.86
C PRO A 115 -17.12 5.49 -8.43
N SER A 116 -17.21 5.31 -9.77
CA SER A 116 -16.26 4.51 -10.53
C SER A 116 -16.05 5.14 -11.90
N SER A 117 -14.84 5.05 -12.45
CA SER A 117 -14.52 5.56 -13.79
C SER A 117 -13.66 4.55 -14.55
N THR A 118 -13.66 4.68 -15.87
CA THR A 118 -12.86 3.87 -16.79
C THR A 118 -11.96 4.80 -17.59
N ASP A 119 -10.66 4.54 -17.63
CA ASP A 119 -9.69 5.27 -18.44
C ASP A 119 -9.77 4.85 -19.93
N ALA A 120 -8.99 5.52 -20.78
CA ALA A 120 -8.98 5.22 -22.21
C ALA A 120 -8.30 3.87 -22.55
N MET A 121 -7.52 3.30 -21.65
CA MET A 121 -6.89 1.99 -21.79
C MET A 121 -7.75 0.84 -21.26
N GLY A 122 -8.87 1.16 -20.57
CA GLY A 122 -9.82 0.19 -20.04
C GLY A 122 -9.55 -0.18 -18.57
N ASP A 123 -8.64 0.49 -17.87
CA ASP A 123 -8.51 0.31 -16.42
C ASP A 123 -9.64 1.03 -15.68
N ILE A 124 -9.99 0.50 -14.50
CA ILE A 124 -11.12 0.99 -13.71
C ILE A 124 -10.61 1.56 -12.41
N MET A 125 -11.03 2.79 -12.12
CA MET A 125 -10.79 3.52 -10.89
C MET A 125 -12.07 3.60 -10.07
N GLY A 126 -11.94 3.65 -8.74
CA GLY A 126 -13.09 3.70 -7.83
C GLY A 126 -12.67 3.99 -6.40
N VAL A 127 -12.88 3.04 -5.48
CA VAL A 127 -12.27 3.10 -4.16
C VAL A 127 -10.86 2.54 -4.25
N GLY A 128 -9.85 3.35 -3.89
CA GLY A 128 -8.42 2.96 -3.98
C GLY A 128 -7.94 2.16 -2.77
N ASP A 129 -8.28 2.60 -1.56
CA ASP A 129 -7.86 1.92 -0.32
C ASP A 129 -8.85 2.18 0.81
N VAL A 130 -8.68 1.45 1.91
CA VAL A 130 -9.46 1.58 3.14
C VAL A 130 -8.55 1.75 4.35
N ALA A 131 -9.06 2.44 5.39
CA ALA A 131 -8.35 2.57 6.66
C ALA A 131 -9.32 2.80 7.81
N PHE A 132 -8.85 2.63 9.06
CA PHE A 132 -9.66 2.82 10.26
C PHE A 132 -9.05 3.91 11.17
N ILE A 133 -9.89 4.80 11.71
CA ILE A 133 -9.57 5.58 12.91
C ILE A 133 -10.48 5.05 14.03
N GLY A 134 -9.88 4.40 15.01
CA GLY A 134 -10.65 3.63 15.99
C GLY A 134 -11.51 2.57 15.30
N ASN A 135 -12.81 2.58 15.54
CA ASN A 135 -13.77 1.65 14.90
C ASN A 135 -14.44 2.24 13.65
N THR A 136 -14.04 3.41 13.20
CA THR A 136 -14.65 4.05 12.03
C THR A 136 -13.86 3.70 10.78
N LEU A 137 -14.56 3.13 9.79
CA LEU A 137 -14.01 2.78 8.48
C LEU A 137 -14.07 3.99 7.54
N TYR A 138 -12.98 4.22 6.84
CA TYR A 138 -12.84 5.23 5.79
C TYR A 138 -12.39 4.55 4.50
N GLY A 139 -12.77 5.14 3.36
CA GLY A 139 -12.26 4.78 2.04
C GLY A 139 -11.67 6.00 1.34
N VAL A 140 -10.70 5.83 0.47
CA VAL A 140 -10.23 6.90 -0.42
C VAL A 140 -10.76 6.67 -1.83
N LEU A 141 -11.43 7.69 -2.38
CA LEU A 141 -11.94 7.69 -3.75
C LEU A 141 -10.83 8.12 -4.70
N THR A 142 -10.77 7.42 -5.83
CA THR A 142 -9.85 7.71 -6.94
C THR A 142 -10.55 7.71 -8.30
N GLY A 143 -11.81 7.33 -8.36
CA GLY A 143 -12.60 7.24 -9.59
C GLY A 143 -13.68 8.31 -9.68
N ALA A 144 -13.52 9.44 -8.97
CA ALA A 144 -14.44 10.57 -8.93
C ALA A 144 -13.75 11.85 -9.43
N GLY A 145 -14.47 12.97 -9.44
CA GLY A 145 -13.99 14.23 -9.98
C GLY A 145 -14.41 14.48 -11.42
N CYS A 146 -14.34 15.73 -11.82
CA CYS A 146 -14.77 16.17 -13.16
C CYS A 146 -13.94 15.51 -14.26
N SER A 147 -12.62 15.40 -14.10
CA SER A 147 -11.71 14.75 -15.05
C SER A 147 -11.98 13.25 -15.20
N HIS A 148 -12.62 12.64 -14.20
CA HIS A 148 -13.02 11.24 -14.20
C HIS A 148 -14.48 11.02 -14.66
N GLY A 149 -15.16 12.07 -15.16
CA GLY A 149 -16.56 11.98 -15.61
C GLY A 149 -17.59 11.97 -14.49
N VAL A 150 -17.23 12.39 -13.28
CA VAL A 150 -18.07 12.43 -12.06
C VAL A 150 -18.01 13.84 -11.44
N PRO A 151 -18.60 14.86 -12.07
CA PRO A 151 -18.37 16.27 -11.71
C PRO A 151 -18.93 16.66 -10.34
N ASP A 152 -19.95 15.95 -9.85
CA ASP A 152 -20.65 16.30 -8.61
C ASP A 152 -20.02 15.67 -7.35
N ILE A 153 -19.06 14.79 -7.50
CA ILE A 153 -18.39 14.09 -6.40
C ILE A 153 -16.88 14.20 -6.61
N PRO A 154 -16.14 14.88 -5.71
CA PRO A 154 -14.67 14.95 -5.83
C PRO A 154 -14.00 13.65 -5.40
N ASN A 155 -12.76 13.44 -5.81
CA ASN A 155 -11.89 12.47 -5.16
C ASN A 155 -11.53 12.94 -3.73
N GLY A 156 -11.42 11.99 -2.83
CA GLY A 156 -11.15 12.30 -1.44
C GLY A 156 -11.44 11.16 -0.49
N VAL A 157 -11.36 11.45 0.80
CA VAL A 157 -11.66 10.46 1.83
C VAL A 157 -13.16 10.48 2.14
N VAL A 158 -13.77 9.31 2.14
CA VAL A 158 -15.15 9.10 2.57
C VAL A 158 -15.19 8.35 3.89
N LYS A 159 -16.18 8.70 4.72
CA LYS A 159 -16.53 7.97 5.94
C LYS A 159 -17.66 6.99 5.64
N VAL A 160 -17.46 5.73 6.00
CA VAL A 160 -18.50 4.70 5.89
C VAL A 160 -19.52 4.86 7.02
N LEU A 161 -20.78 4.81 6.66
CA LEU A 161 -21.93 4.99 7.54
C LEU A 161 -22.76 3.69 7.61
N PRO A 162 -23.66 3.56 8.58
CA PRO A 162 -24.59 2.43 8.62
C PRO A 162 -25.42 2.29 7.32
N ASN A 163 -25.98 1.09 7.11
CA ASN A 163 -26.85 0.78 5.98
C ASN A 163 -26.18 0.96 4.60
N LYS A 164 -24.89 0.61 4.50
CA LYS A 164 -24.08 0.69 3.27
C LYS A 164 -23.94 2.10 2.70
N LYS A 165 -24.20 3.13 3.49
CA LYS A 165 -24.06 4.53 3.09
C LYS A 165 -22.66 5.04 3.38
N TRP A 166 -22.35 6.18 2.79
CA TRP A 166 -21.10 6.91 2.99
C TRP A 166 -21.34 8.43 2.93
N SER A 167 -20.38 9.20 3.40
CA SER A 167 -20.35 10.66 3.25
C SER A 167 -18.94 11.12 2.99
N MET A 168 -18.77 12.20 2.22
CA MET A 168 -17.47 12.86 2.05
C MET A 168 -16.98 13.31 3.42
N PHE A 169 -15.72 12.99 3.74
CA PHE A 169 -15.04 13.36 4.97
C PHE A 169 -13.99 14.43 4.71
N ALA A 170 -13.22 14.29 3.62
CA ALA A 170 -12.21 15.25 3.20
C ALA A 170 -12.16 15.31 1.67
N ASN A 171 -12.31 16.50 1.08
CA ASN A 171 -12.23 16.73 -0.36
C ASN A 171 -10.76 16.97 -0.73
N LEU A 172 -10.12 15.93 -1.24
CA LEU A 172 -8.71 16.00 -1.61
C LEU A 172 -8.50 16.67 -2.97
N SER A 173 -9.45 16.57 -3.93
CA SER A 173 -9.37 17.26 -5.21
C SER A 173 -9.23 18.78 -5.04
N ASP A 174 -10.08 19.41 -4.21
CA ASP A 174 -9.98 20.85 -3.95
C ASP A 174 -8.65 21.22 -3.28
N PHE A 175 -8.13 20.32 -2.42
CA PHE A 175 -6.87 20.57 -1.74
C PHE A 175 -5.71 20.63 -2.74
N ILE A 176 -5.52 19.61 -3.60
CA ILE A 176 -4.41 19.59 -4.56
C ILE A 176 -4.51 20.71 -5.61
N GLN A 177 -5.74 21.05 -6.05
CA GLN A 177 -5.95 22.14 -7.00
C GLN A 177 -5.55 23.50 -6.41
N SER A 178 -5.77 23.71 -5.12
CA SER A 178 -5.40 24.95 -4.42
C SER A 178 -3.96 24.94 -3.84
N HIS A 179 -3.34 23.78 -3.75
CA HIS A 179 -1.99 23.59 -3.19
C HIS A 179 -1.12 22.74 -4.13
N PRO A 180 -0.74 23.23 -5.31
CA PRO A 180 0.07 22.45 -6.25
C PRO A 180 1.41 22.03 -5.63
N VAL A 181 1.92 20.87 -6.06
CA VAL A 181 3.26 20.38 -5.70
C VAL A 181 4.35 21.21 -6.38
N ALA A 182 5.59 21.11 -5.89
CA ALA A 182 6.70 21.90 -6.41
C ALA A 182 7.06 21.56 -7.86
N ASN A 183 6.98 20.29 -8.25
CA ASN A 183 7.38 19.80 -9.58
C ASN A 183 6.32 18.88 -10.17
N PRO A 184 5.15 19.40 -10.61
CA PRO A 184 4.13 18.58 -11.26
C PRO A 184 4.66 18.05 -12.60
N ASN A 185 4.28 16.80 -12.95
CA ASN A 185 4.59 16.23 -14.26
C ASN A 185 3.43 16.45 -15.24
N PRO A 186 3.57 17.32 -16.26
CA PRO A 186 2.47 17.54 -17.21
C PRO A 186 2.08 16.32 -18.05
N ALA A 187 2.99 15.36 -18.20
CA ALA A 187 2.74 14.15 -18.99
C ALA A 187 1.93 13.07 -18.24
N ASP A 188 1.77 13.23 -16.92
CA ASP A 188 1.04 12.30 -16.05
C ASP A 188 0.21 13.06 -15.00
N PHE A 189 -0.40 14.16 -15.43
CA PHE A 189 -1.13 15.07 -14.55
C PHE A 189 -2.61 14.66 -14.44
N GLU A 190 -3.06 14.43 -13.21
CA GLU A 190 -4.43 14.09 -12.87
C GLU A 190 -5.12 15.28 -12.20
N PRO A 191 -5.98 16.05 -12.88
CA PRO A 191 -6.54 17.30 -12.34
C PRO A 191 -7.31 17.14 -11.03
N ASP A 192 -8.01 16.01 -10.85
CA ASP A 192 -8.75 15.70 -9.62
C ASP A 192 -7.97 14.77 -8.67
N GLY A 193 -6.75 14.33 -9.05
CA GLY A 193 -5.89 13.40 -8.31
C GLY A 193 -6.40 11.96 -8.28
N THR A 194 -5.50 11.03 -7.92
CA THR A 194 -5.79 9.59 -7.85
C THR A 194 -5.07 8.96 -6.64
N TRP A 195 -5.65 9.02 -5.45
CA TRP A 195 -5.01 8.46 -4.25
C TRP A 195 -5.01 6.93 -4.27
N TYR A 196 -3.83 6.33 -4.19
CA TYR A 196 -3.65 4.89 -4.36
C TYR A 196 -3.70 4.10 -3.06
N SER A 197 -3.19 4.66 -1.97
CA SER A 197 -3.04 3.98 -0.69
C SER A 197 -3.28 4.93 0.47
N MET A 198 -3.75 4.39 1.60
CA MET A 198 -4.05 5.16 2.80
C MET A 198 -3.60 4.41 4.06
N GLN A 199 -2.91 5.10 4.97
CA GLN A 199 -2.41 4.54 6.23
C GLN A 199 -2.85 5.39 7.42
N THR A 200 -3.31 4.75 8.48
CA THR A 200 -3.62 5.42 9.76
C THR A 200 -2.40 5.47 10.65
N VAL A 201 -2.13 6.65 11.23
CA VAL A 201 -1.14 6.83 12.32
C VAL A 201 -1.76 7.72 13.39
N GLY A 202 -1.94 7.18 14.59
CA GLY A 202 -2.70 7.84 15.65
C GLY A 202 -4.15 8.11 15.22
N ASP A 203 -4.57 9.36 15.29
CA ASP A 203 -5.92 9.83 14.92
C ASP A 203 -5.94 10.49 13.52
N ALA A 204 -4.97 10.22 12.65
CA ALA A 204 -4.89 10.81 11.32
C ALA A 204 -4.71 9.75 10.24
N LEU A 205 -5.24 10.05 9.04
CA LEU A 205 -5.03 9.30 7.82
C LEU A 205 -3.90 9.96 7.01
N TYR A 206 -3.11 9.15 6.33
CA TYR A 206 -2.09 9.59 5.39
C TYR A 206 -2.38 8.90 4.07
N ALA A 207 -2.66 9.69 3.04
CA ALA A 207 -3.06 9.22 1.72
C ALA A 207 -1.99 9.56 0.68
N VAL A 208 -1.62 8.58 -0.14
CA VAL A 208 -0.59 8.72 -1.18
C VAL A 208 -1.24 9.08 -2.50
N GLU A 209 -0.79 10.16 -3.11
CA GLU A 209 -1.18 10.60 -4.45
C GLU A 209 0.00 10.36 -5.42
N PRO A 210 -0.15 9.47 -6.42
CA PRO A 210 0.93 9.06 -7.31
C PRO A 210 1.33 10.07 -8.38
N ASN A 211 0.36 10.74 -9.01
CA ASN A 211 0.58 11.55 -10.22
C ASN A 211 1.17 12.93 -9.90
N HIS A 212 0.73 13.55 -8.80
CA HIS A 212 1.33 14.78 -8.27
C HIS A 212 2.61 14.46 -7.47
N GLY A 213 2.67 13.26 -6.87
CA GLY A 213 3.81 12.81 -6.07
C GLY A 213 3.83 13.45 -4.69
N GLU A 214 2.80 13.19 -3.89
CA GLU A 214 2.67 13.69 -2.54
C GLU A 214 2.01 12.72 -1.57
N ILE A 215 2.12 13.01 -0.29
CA ILE A 215 1.37 12.36 0.78
C ILE A 215 0.60 13.42 1.53
N ASP A 216 -0.73 13.25 1.58
CA ASP A 216 -1.63 14.12 2.30
C ASP A 216 -1.98 13.55 3.66
N LYS A 217 -2.00 14.41 4.68
CA LYS A 217 -2.46 14.09 6.03
C LYS A 217 -3.84 14.65 6.24
N ILE A 218 -4.76 13.81 6.67
CA ILE A 218 -6.13 14.16 7.02
C ILE A 218 -6.32 13.91 8.52
N ASP A 219 -6.60 14.95 9.29
CA ASP A 219 -6.84 14.81 10.73
C ASP A 219 -8.23 14.23 11.03
N LYS A 220 -8.49 13.89 12.28
CA LYS A 220 -9.80 13.33 12.73
C LYS A 220 -11.00 14.25 12.54
N LYS A 221 -10.80 15.50 12.15
CA LYS A 221 -11.85 16.46 11.82
C LYS A 221 -12.07 16.63 10.33
N GLY A 222 -11.23 15.98 9.50
CA GLY A 222 -11.23 16.11 8.05
C GLY A 222 -10.39 17.28 7.52
N ASN A 223 -9.60 17.96 8.37
CA ASN A 223 -8.67 18.99 7.89
C ASN A 223 -7.50 18.34 7.15
N ILE A 224 -7.19 18.89 5.97
CA ILE A 224 -6.14 18.37 5.08
C ILE A 224 -4.91 19.25 5.19
N SER A 225 -3.73 18.60 5.15
CA SER A 225 -2.45 19.26 5.01
C SER A 225 -1.49 18.35 4.25
N ARG A 226 -0.61 18.90 3.42
CA ARG A 226 0.46 18.10 2.82
C ARG A 226 1.45 17.66 3.88
N PHE A 227 1.67 16.35 3.99
CA PHE A 227 2.69 15.79 4.87
C PHE A 227 4.06 15.78 4.20
N VAL A 228 4.12 15.35 2.92
CA VAL A 228 5.36 15.33 2.13
C VAL A 228 5.05 15.67 0.68
N ASP A 229 5.80 16.60 0.11
CA ASP A 229 5.92 16.82 -1.33
C ASP A 229 7.09 15.96 -1.85
N ILE A 230 6.76 14.80 -2.41
CA ILE A 230 7.73 13.86 -2.96
C ILE A 230 8.34 14.42 -4.23
N SER A 231 7.54 15.13 -5.05
CA SER A 231 7.98 15.75 -6.30
C SER A 231 9.14 16.70 -6.10
N ALA A 232 9.18 17.41 -4.96
CA ALA A 232 10.21 18.40 -4.63
C ALA A 232 11.62 17.77 -4.51
N THR A 233 11.72 16.49 -4.12
CA THR A 233 13.00 15.86 -3.80
C THR A 233 13.31 14.62 -4.62
N GLN A 234 12.28 13.90 -5.09
CA GLN A 234 12.43 12.66 -5.85
C GLN A 234 12.01 12.79 -7.31
N GLY A 235 11.41 13.94 -7.69
CA GLY A 235 10.79 14.11 -9.00
C GLY A 235 9.55 13.24 -9.14
N HIS A 236 9.20 12.91 -10.39
CA HIS A 236 8.03 12.09 -10.71
C HIS A 236 8.38 10.59 -10.61
N ILE A 237 8.05 9.96 -9.49
CA ILE A 237 8.34 8.54 -9.23
C ILE A 237 7.11 7.67 -9.11
N VAL A 238 5.91 8.23 -9.13
CA VAL A 238 4.60 7.55 -9.01
C VAL A 238 4.53 6.69 -7.73
N PRO A 239 4.48 7.30 -6.53
CA PRO A 239 4.35 6.57 -5.27
C PRO A 239 3.03 5.81 -5.23
N THR A 240 3.02 4.57 -4.71
CA THR A 240 1.83 3.71 -4.75
C THR A 240 1.36 3.28 -3.38
N SER A 241 2.19 2.69 -2.57
CA SER A 241 1.80 2.10 -1.29
C SER A 241 2.62 2.64 -0.14
N ILE A 242 1.94 2.80 1.01
CA ILE A 242 2.54 3.31 2.25
C ILE A 242 2.14 2.43 3.42
N VAL A 243 3.09 2.14 4.30
CA VAL A 243 2.87 1.46 5.58
C VAL A 243 3.65 2.18 6.68
N PHE A 244 3.09 2.21 7.89
CA PHE A 244 3.80 2.76 9.07
C PHE A 244 4.38 1.61 9.90
N HIS A 245 5.69 1.62 10.08
CA HIS A 245 6.42 0.60 10.82
C HIS A 245 7.57 1.24 11.60
N ASP A 246 7.76 0.87 12.87
CA ASP A 246 8.83 1.34 13.76
C ASP A 246 9.08 2.86 13.71
N GLY A 247 7.97 3.64 13.86
CA GLY A 247 8.04 5.10 13.97
C GLY A 247 8.36 5.84 12.67
N SER A 248 8.29 5.16 11.52
CA SER A 248 8.52 5.76 10.21
C SER A 248 7.52 5.21 9.19
N PHE A 249 7.25 5.98 8.14
CA PHE A 249 6.57 5.45 6.98
C PHE A 249 7.56 4.75 6.05
N TYR A 250 7.09 3.70 5.39
CA TYR A 250 7.77 3.07 4.27
C TYR A 250 6.86 3.12 3.06
N MET A 251 7.43 3.47 1.93
CA MET A 251 6.70 3.72 0.69
C MET A 251 7.39 2.98 -0.46
N VAL A 252 6.58 2.48 -1.38
CA VAL A 252 7.07 1.98 -2.67
C VAL A 252 6.49 2.83 -3.80
N ASN A 253 7.11 2.76 -4.97
CA ASN A 253 6.68 3.49 -6.16
C ASN A 253 6.56 2.56 -7.36
N LEU A 254 5.65 2.91 -8.28
CA LEU A 254 5.46 2.19 -9.53
C LEU A 254 6.57 2.49 -10.54
N SER A 255 7.07 3.74 -10.55
CA SER A 255 7.84 4.31 -11.65
C SER A 255 6.97 4.50 -12.90
N HIS A 256 7.56 4.85 -14.03
CA HIS A 256 6.83 5.12 -15.27
C HIS A 256 7.16 4.08 -16.35
N PHE A 257 6.24 3.95 -17.29
CA PHE A 257 6.41 3.01 -18.39
C PHE A 257 7.43 3.52 -19.44
N PRO A 258 8.21 2.62 -20.08
CA PRO A 258 8.24 1.17 -19.86
C PRO A 258 8.85 0.81 -18.50
N ILE A 259 8.35 -0.27 -17.87
CA ILE A 259 8.82 -0.74 -16.58
C ILE A 259 10.22 -1.31 -16.74
N THR A 260 11.17 -0.80 -15.98
CA THR A 260 12.61 -1.09 -16.18
C THR A 260 13.35 -1.46 -14.89
N GLY A 261 12.64 -1.92 -13.84
CA GLY A 261 13.26 -2.20 -12.54
C GLY A 261 13.61 -0.93 -11.75
N ASN A 262 12.91 0.17 -12.00
CA ASN A 262 13.14 1.48 -11.37
C ASN A 262 12.28 1.72 -10.13
N SER A 263 11.49 0.75 -9.70
CA SER A 263 10.74 0.85 -8.47
C SER A 263 11.64 0.64 -7.25
N ASN A 264 11.35 1.36 -6.18
CA ASN A 264 12.18 1.43 -4.99
C ASN A 264 11.34 1.33 -3.72
N VAL A 265 12.03 1.04 -2.61
CA VAL A 265 11.51 1.18 -1.25
C VAL A 265 12.15 2.41 -0.62
N TYR A 266 11.32 3.30 -0.11
CA TYR A 266 11.74 4.50 0.62
C TYR A 266 11.28 4.44 2.06
N LYS A 267 12.07 5.01 2.95
CA LYS A 267 11.71 5.31 4.34
C LYS A 267 11.49 6.79 4.49
N ILE A 268 10.39 7.20 5.13
CA ILE A 268 10.02 8.61 5.36
C ILE A 268 9.86 8.82 6.87
N SER A 269 10.66 9.73 7.42
CA SER A 269 10.55 10.09 8.84
C SER A 269 9.26 10.88 9.12
N LEU A 270 8.86 10.99 10.38
CA LEU A 270 7.72 11.85 10.78
C LEU A 270 7.93 13.34 10.48
N GLN A 271 9.16 13.76 10.14
CA GLN A 271 9.49 15.12 9.68
C GLN A 271 9.51 15.22 8.15
N GLY A 272 9.09 14.18 7.42
CA GLY A 272 9.03 14.17 5.96
C GLY A 272 10.37 13.91 5.24
N LYS A 273 11.44 13.53 5.95
CA LYS A 273 12.72 13.19 5.29
C LYS A 273 12.62 11.84 4.59
N ILE A 274 12.82 11.82 3.27
CA ILE A 274 12.82 10.63 2.42
C ILE A 274 14.24 10.05 2.35
N THR A 275 14.36 8.73 2.48
CA THR A 275 15.62 8.00 2.37
C THR A 275 15.39 6.70 1.58
N LEU A 276 16.24 6.40 0.61
CA LEU A 276 16.21 5.15 -0.15
C LEU A 276 16.62 3.97 0.76
N VAL A 277 15.84 2.89 0.74
CA VAL A 277 16.09 1.65 1.50
C VAL A 277 16.53 0.52 0.59
N ALA A 278 15.82 0.32 -0.52
CA ALA A 278 16.12 -0.71 -1.50
C ALA A 278 15.65 -0.26 -2.89
N SER A 279 16.27 -0.77 -3.95
CA SER A 279 15.99 -0.38 -5.34
C SER A 279 15.92 -1.60 -6.25
N GLY A 280 15.51 -1.41 -7.52
CA GLY A 280 15.54 -2.43 -8.55
C GLY A 280 14.35 -3.40 -8.49
N PHE A 281 13.18 -2.90 -8.11
CA PHE A 281 11.89 -3.59 -8.24
C PHE A 281 11.17 -3.14 -9.51
N SER A 282 10.18 -3.89 -9.92
CA SER A 282 9.38 -3.60 -11.12
C SER A 282 7.93 -3.37 -10.71
N MET A 283 7.38 -2.17 -11.02
CA MET A 283 5.98 -1.85 -10.74
C MET A 283 5.58 -2.19 -9.28
N ALA A 284 6.27 -1.65 -8.28
CA ALA A 284 5.96 -1.97 -6.91
C ALA A 284 4.61 -1.37 -6.49
N GLN A 285 3.69 -2.24 -6.03
CA GLN A 285 2.29 -1.92 -5.75
C GLN A 285 1.94 -2.06 -4.26
N GLY A 286 2.75 -2.77 -3.49
CA GLY A 286 2.47 -3.03 -2.09
C GLY A 286 3.73 -3.22 -1.26
N ILE A 287 3.62 -2.89 0.03
CA ILE A 287 4.67 -3.10 1.02
C ILE A 287 4.06 -3.60 2.33
N ALA A 288 4.70 -4.58 2.95
CA ALA A 288 4.31 -5.09 4.27
C ALA A 288 5.55 -5.50 5.08
N PHE A 289 5.37 -5.69 6.38
CA PHE A 289 6.43 -6.14 7.28
C PHE A 289 6.00 -7.40 8.03
N ASP A 290 6.94 -8.32 8.24
CA ASP A 290 6.75 -9.39 9.21
C ASP A 290 7.21 -8.94 10.63
N LYS A 291 6.90 -9.78 11.62
CA LYS A 291 7.26 -9.50 13.03
C LYS A 291 8.77 -9.51 13.29
N ALA A 292 9.57 -10.07 12.37
CA ALA A 292 11.03 -10.13 12.46
C ALA A 292 11.69 -8.89 11.80
N GLY A 293 10.91 -7.97 11.21
CA GLY A 293 11.39 -6.79 10.51
C GLY A 293 11.75 -7.04 9.04
N GLY A 294 11.40 -8.20 8.49
CA GLY A 294 11.51 -8.46 7.05
C GLY A 294 10.50 -7.63 6.26
N ILE A 295 10.98 -7.04 5.17
CA ILE A 295 10.17 -6.22 4.25
C ILE A 295 9.67 -7.10 3.12
N TYR A 296 8.38 -7.03 2.82
CA TYR A 296 7.78 -7.65 1.63
C TYR A 296 7.42 -6.56 0.64
N VAL A 297 7.82 -6.73 -0.62
CA VAL A 297 7.51 -5.84 -1.74
C VAL A 297 6.70 -6.64 -2.75
N LEU A 298 5.51 -6.13 -3.09
CA LEU A 298 4.65 -6.67 -4.12
C LEU A 298 4.98 -6.01 -5.44
N GLU A 299 5.43 -6.78 -6.43
CA GLU A 299 5.61 -6.35 -7.80
C GLU A 299 4.35 -6.68 -8.62
N GLY A 300 3.76 -5.67 -9.27
CA GLY A 300 2.57 -5.83 -10.12
C GLY A 300 2.84 -6.65 -11.37
N THR A 301 4.06 -6.56 -11.88
CA THR A 301 4.59 -7.36 -12.99
C THR A 301 6.11 -7.30 -13.00
N THR A 302 6.75 -8.37 -13.42
CA THR A 302 8.19 -8.40 -13.74
C THR A 302 8.45 -8.32 -15.24
N ASN A 303 7.39 -8.19 -16.04
CA ASN A 303 7.45 -8.18 -17.51
C ASN A 303 7.50 -6.74 -18.06
N ASN A 304 8.23 -6.52 -19.14
CA ASN A 304 8.36 -5.24 -19.85
C ASN A 304 7.89 -5.39 -21.31
N PRO A 305 7.40 -4.32 -21.95
CA PRO A 305 7.23 -2.96 -21.45
C PRO A 305 5.92 -2.72 -20.69
N PHE A 306 4.97 -3.66 -20.71
CA PHE A 306 3.64 -3.51 -20.13
C PHE A 306 3.32 -4.64 -19.14
N PRO A 307 2.45 -4.38 -18.17
CA PRO A 307 1.97 -5.39 -17.24
C PRO A 307 1.38 -6.60 -17.96
N THR A 308 1.70 -7.79 -17.46
CA THR A 308 1.24 -9.07 -18.01
C THR A 308 0.73 -9.96 -16.88
N ALA A 309 -0.43 -10.56 -17.06
CA ALA A 309 -0.99 -11.51 -16.09
C ALA A 309 -0.04 -12.69 -15.86
N GLY A 310 0.04 -13.18 -14.63
CA GLY A 310 0.93 -14.29 -14.26
C GLY A 310 2.40 -13.92 -14.07
N THR A 311 2.73 -12.63 -14.06
CA THR A 311 4.11 -12.16 -13.90
C THR A 311 4.34 -11.31 -12.66
N GLY A 312 3.31 -11.09 -11.83
CA GLY A 312 3.48 -10.43 -10.54
C GLY A 312 4.12 -11.38 -9.51
N ASP A 313 4.84 -10.82 -8.56
CA ASP A 313 5.48 -11.58 -7.50
C ASP A 313 5.56 -10.83 -6.16
N VAL A 314 6.05 -11.50 -5.12
CA VAL A 314 6.39 -10.90 -3.83
C VAL A 314 7.83 -11.23 -3.50
N ILE A 315 8.63 -10.18 -3.29
CA ILE A 315 10.01 -10.27 -2.85
C ILE A 315 10.07 -9.95 -1.34
N ARG A 316 10.66 -10.87 -0.56
CA ARG A 316 11.02 -10.62 0.83
C ARG A 316 12.46 -10.13 0.91
N ILE A 317 12.70 -9.04 1.64
CA ILE A 317 14.04 -8.55 2.03
C ILE A 317 14.18 -8.84 3.52
N ASP A 318 15.12 -9.68 3.90
CA ASP A 318 15.38 -9.94 5.30
C ASP A 318 16.14 -8.77 5.98
N PRO A 319 16.25 -8.74 7.33
CA PRO A 319 16.98 -7.67 8.02
C PRO A 319 18.47 -7.56 7.65
N SER A 320 19.07 -8.59 7.02
CA SER A 320 20.44 -8.54 6.49
C SER A 320 20.54 -8.00 5.07
N GLY A 321 19.39 -7.75 4.41
CA GLY A 321 19.28 -7.24 3.04
C GLY A 321 19.21 -8.32 1.97
N VAL A 322 19.15 -9.61 2.33
CA VAL A 322 19.02 -10.70 1.38
C VAL A 322 17.61 -10.75 0.82
N ARG A 323 17.49 -10.85 -0.50
CA ARG A 323 16.22 -10.91 -1.24
C ARG A 323 15.85 -12.33 -1.59
N THR A 324 14.58 -12.66 -1.40
CA THR A 324 14.01 -13.96 -1.78
C THR A 324 12.64 -13.75 -2.39
N THR A 325 12.40 -14.26 -3.61
CA THR A 325 11.04 -14.31 -4.17
C THR A 325 10.25 -15.37 -3.43
N VAL A 326 9.22 -14.98 -2.70
CA VAL A 326 8.39 -15.87 -1.87
C VAL A 326 7.08 -16.26 -2.56
N VAL A 327 6.58 -15.45 -3.48
CA VAL A 327 5.41 -15.74 -4.30
C VAL A 327 5.72 -15.35 -5.73
N SER A 328 5.22 -16.10 -6.71
CA SER A 328 5.29 -15.75 -8.13
C SER A 328 4.01 -16.16 -8.86
N GLY A 329 3.83 -15.68 -10.07
CA GLY A 329 2.67 -16.04 -10.90
C GLY A 329 1.39 -15.29 -10.53
N LEU A 330 1.49 -14.14 -9.87
CA LEU A 330 0.34 -13.29 -9.54
C LEU A 330 -0.19 -12.59 -10.80
N ASN A 331 -1.51 -12.40 -10.83
CA ASN A 331 -2.20 -11.77 -11.95
C ASN A 331 -2.62 -10.35 -11.56
N PHE A 332 -1.95 -9.34 -12.12
CA PHE A 332 -2.27 -7.94 -11.89
C PHE A 332 -2.57 -7.62 -10.41
N PRO A 333 -1.66 -7.97 -9.48
CA PRO A 333 -1.87 -7.69 -8.06
C PRO A 333 -1.74 -6.19 -7.81
N THR A 334 -2.51 -5.66 -6.85
CA THR A 334 -2.61 -4.21 -6.61
C THR A 334 -2.29 -3.79 -5.19
N ALA A 335 -2.43 -4.67 -4.22
CA ALA A 335 -2.14 -4.36 -2.83
C ALA A 335 -1.84 -5.62 -2.02
N MET A 336 -1.20 -5.43 -0.87
CA MET A 336 -0.83 -6.48 0.05
C MET A 336 -0.87 -5.98 1.50
N VAL A 337 -1.30 -6.85 2.42
CA VAL A 337 -1.23 -6.58 3.86
C VAL A 337 -0.78 -7.83 4.63
N MET A 338 -0.03 -7.62 5.70
CA MET A 338 0.26 -8.67 6.68
C MET A 338 -0.91 -8.78 7.66
N GLY A 339 -1.48 -9.98 7.76
CA GLY A 339 -2.57 -10.27 8.68
C GLY A 339 -2.12 -10.45 10.13
N PRO A 340 -3.06 -10.40 11.08
CA PRO A 340 -2.77 -10.66 12.50
C PRO A 340 -2.28 -12.11 12.74
N ASP A 341 -2.60 -13.03 11.83
CA ASP A 341 -2.15 -14.42 11.79
C ASP A 341 -0.77 -14.62 11.16
N ASN A 342 -0.05 -13.52 10.87
CA ASN A 342 1.27 -13.49 10.25
C ASN A 342 1.31 -14.12 8.84
N LYS A 343 0.20 -14.00 8.09
CA LYS A 343 0.12 -14.37 6.68
C LYS A 343 -0.05 -13.12 5.83
N LEU A 344 0.40 -13.18 4.59
CA LEU A 344 0.13 -12.12 3.62
C LEU A 344 -1.24 -12.34 2.98
N TYR A 345 -1.94 -11.23 2.75
CA TYR A 345 -3.19 -11.18 1.98
C TYR A 345 -2.97 -10.24 0.80
N ILE A 346 -3.28 -10.72 -0.41
CA ILE A 346 -2.93 -10.04 -1.66
C ILE A 346 -4.19 -9.85 -2.49
N SER A 347 -4.46 -8.62 -2.94
CA SER A 347 -5.45 -8.31 -3.97
C SER A 347 -4.92 -8.75 -5.33
N ASN A 348 -5.54 -9.75 -5.94
CA ASN A 348 -5.18 -10.34 -7.23
C ASN A 348 -6.29 -10.08 -8.25
N TRP A 349 -5.96 -9.84 -9.54
CA TRP A 349 -6.88 -9.34 -10.55
C TRP A 349 -7.48 -7.98 -10.15
N GLY A 350 -6.63 -7.06 -9.74
CA GLY A 350 -7.03 -5.74 -9.22
C GLY A 350 -7.05 -4.63 -10.26
N PHE A 351 -6.48 -4.83 -11.45
CA PHE A 351 -6.53 -3.86 -12.55
C PHE A 351 -6.51 -4.57 -13.91
N GLY A 352 -6.52 -3.78 -15.00
CA GLY A 352 -6.52 -4.28 -16.38
C GLY A 352 -7.93 -4.34 -16.99
N PRO A 353 -8.09 -4.87 -18.22
CA PRO A 353 -9.37 -4.94 -18.91
C PRO A 353 -10.46 -5.55 -18.03
N PRO A 354 -11.72 -5.13 -18.15
CA PRO A 354 -12.77 -5.36 -17.15
C PRO A 354 -12.94 -6.84 -16.83
N LEU A 355 -12.36 -7.24 -15.70
CA LEU A 355 -12.51 -8.56 -15.11
C LEU A 355 -13.45 -8.49 -13.90
N VAL A 356 -14.56 -7.77 -14.07
CA VAL A 356 -15.60 -7.60 -13.06
C VAL A 356 -16.06 -8.98 -12.56
N GLY A 357 -15.99 -9.16 -11.24
CA GLY A 357 -16.33 -10.41 -10.57
C GLY A 357 -15.22 -11.47 -10.55
N ASN A 358 -14.08 -11.25 -11.21
CA ASN A 358 -12.95 -12.17 -11.21
C ASN A 358 -11.87 -11.84 -10.17
N GLY A 359 -12.00 -10.71 -9.50
CA GLY A 359 -11.09 -10.29 -8.44
C GLY A 359 -11.02 -11.29 -7.28
N GLN A 360 -9.84 -11.47 -6.72
CA GLN A 360 -9.53 -12.47 -5.71
C GLN A 360 -8.74 -11.83 -4.56
N ILE A 361 -8.87 -12.40 -3.38
CA ILE A 361 -7.89 -12.26 -2.30
C ILE A 361 -7.16 -13.58 -2.15
N LEU A 362 -5.85 -13.54 -2.27
CA LEU A 362 -4.98 -14.67 -1.99
C LEU A 362 -4.43 -14.56 -0.57
N GLN A 363 -4.34 -15.69 0.13
CA GLN A 363 -3.67 -15.81 1.43
C GLN A 363 -2.37 -16.58 1.23
N VAL A 364 -1.26 -16.06 1.75
CA VAL A 364 0.06 -16.67 1.65
C VAL A 364 0.60 -16.95 3.05
N SER A 365 0.79 -18.24 3.35
CA SER A 365 1.50 -18.69 4.55
C SER A 365 2.97 -18.87 4.22
N ILE A 366 3.86 -18.25 5.01
CA ILE A 366 5.31 -18.37 4.85
C ILE A 366 5.84 -19.08 6.07
N THR A 367 6.51 -20.22 5.86
CA THR A 367 7.04 -21.09 6.92
C THR A 367 8.51 -21.42 6.66
N CYS A 368 9.22 -21.87 7.69
CA CYS A 368 10.59 -22.33 7.58
C CYS A 368 10.64 -23.87 7.63
N GLN A 369 11.23 -24.50 6.61
CA GLN A 369 11.27 -25.97 6.50
C GLN A 369 12.16 -26.67 7.54
N ASN A 370 13.18 -26.01 8.11
CA ASN A 370 14.23 -26.68 8.91
C ASN A 370 14.15 -26.39 10.42
N GLN A 371 12.98 -26.21 11.01
CA GLN A 371 12.87 -26.31 12.47
C GLN A 371 12.92 -27.79 12.89
N THR A 372 14.11 -28.38 12.92
CA THR A 372 14.34 -29.58 13.72
C THR A 372 14.05 -29.23 15.18
N VAL A 373 12.87 -29.62 15.65
CA VAL A 373 12.55 -29.59 17.08
C VAL A 373 13.59 -30.46 17.77
N LYS A 374 14.64 -29.87 18.35
CA LYS A 374 15.48 -30.56 19.30
C LYS A 374 14.57 -30.92 20.48
N LYS A 375 14.13 -32.20 20.51
CA LYS A 375 13.49 -32.73 21.73
C LYS A 375 14.45 -32.48 22.89
N PRO A 376 13.96 -31.93 24.00
CA PRO A 376 14.78 -31.86 25.20
C PRO A 376 15.06 -33.29 25.66
N PHE A 377 16.34 -33.61 25.88
CA PHE A 377 16.79 -34.80 26.57
C PHE A 377 16.43 -34.70 28.05
#